data_9496d8e56857d006ad9d905d5e5c6e2e
#
_entry.id   9496d8e56857d006ad9d905d5e5c6e2e
#
_cell.length_a   1.000
_cell.length_b   1.000
_cell.length_c   1.000
_cell.angle_alpha   90.00
_cell.angle_beta   90.00
_cell.angle_gamma   90.00
#
_symmetry.space_group_name_H-M   'P 1'
#
loop_
_entity.id
_entity.type
_entity.pdbx_description
1 polymer ?
#
loop_
_entity_poly.entity_id
_entity_poly.type
_entity_poly.pdbx_seq_one_letter_code
_entity_poly.pdbx_strand_id
1 'polypeptide(L)'
;IKICIKNLSTNKNNLMKKIIKKKVENLDFYKIFKPELTPKRMMELGVFGGAYFGLNVKEYPKSWFKNVKISKTFDVKLNRFKVISGLSRQHWIEKGWIFKEDPLGWFQWYCRFCNGRRIVHMDKIQIKRWKNFRRHVLAIEKNCEKGDLGCRKRQRQAILQWAYDPYR
;
A
#
# COMPACT_ATOMS: atom_id res chain seq x y z
N ILE A 1 20.11 -25.02 44.84
CA ILE A 1 20.87 -24.63 43.62
C ILE A 1 20.30 -25.31 42.36
N LYS A 2 19.93 -26.61 42.35
CA LYS A 2 19.36 -27.32 41.19
C LYS A 2 17.99 -26.80 40.71
N ILE A 3 17.15 -26.24 41.57
CA ILE A 3 15.82 -25.72 41.25
C ILE A 3 15.95 -24.36 40.50
N CYS A 4 16.90 -23.52 40.86
CA CYS A 4 17.11 -22.21 40.25
C CYS A 4 17.63 -22.32 38.80
N ILE A 5 18.44 -23.33 38.49
CA ILE A 5 19.00 -23.56 37.16
C ILE A 5 17.92 -24.09 36.18
N LYS A 6 16.98 -24.96 36.64
CA LYS A 6 15.87 -25.44 35.81
C LYS A 6 14.89 -24.32 35.40
N ASN A 7 14.60 -23.38 36.32
CA ASN A 7 13.70 -22.23 36.02
C ASN A 7 14.30 -21.24 35.03
N LEU A 8 15.61 -21.04 35.05
CA LEU A 8 16.32 -20.19 34.08
C LEU A 8 16.36 -20.79 32.66
N SER A 9 16.52 -22.11 32.56
CA SER A 9 16.51 -22.84 31.28
C SER A 9 15.11 -22.84 30.65
N THR A 10 14.05 -23.10 31.42
CA THR A 10 12.66 -23.06 30.94
C THR A 10 12.21 -21.68 30.51
N ASN A 11 12.62 -20.60 31.22
CA ASN A 11 12.33 -19.22 30.84
C ASN A 11 13.03 -18.82 29.55
N LYS A 12 14.29 -19.17 29.35
CA LYS A 12 15.02 -18.93 28.08
C LYS A 12 14.34 -19.66 26.91
N ASN A 13 13.98 -20.92 27.09
CA ASN A 13 13.30 -21.70 26.04
C ASN A 13 11.94 -21.14 25.69
N ASN A 14 11.16 -20.65 26.66
CA ASN A 14 9.87 -20.01 26.42
C ASN A 14 10.01 -18.66 25.71
N LEU A 15 11.03 -17.88 26.06
CA LEU A 15 11.34 -16.61 25.39
C LEU A 15 11.77 -16.86 23.93
N MET A 16 12.65 -17.84 23.68
CA MET A 16 13.06 -18.20 22.33
C MET A 16 11.87 -18.68 21.48
N LYS A 17 10.99 -19.53 22.02
CA LYS A 17 9.76 -19.97 21.33
C LYS A 17 8.86 -18.78 20.97
N LYS A 18 8.68 -17.80 21.87
CA LYS A 18 7.91 -16.58 21.60
C LYS A 18 8.54 -15.72 20.49
N ILE A 19 9.88 -15.59 20.50
CA ILE A 19 10.62 -14.83 19.48
C ILE A 19 10.48 -15.50 18.11
N ILE A 20 10.68 -16.83 18.05
CA ILE A 20 10.54 -17.61 16.81
C ILE A 20 9.10 -17.53 16.28
N LYS A 21 8.08 -17.72 17.12
CA LYS A 21 6.67 -17.61 16.74
C LYS A 21 6.36 -16.21 16.17
N LYS A 22 6.79 -15.15 16.84
CA LYS A 22 6.61 -13.76 16.37
C LYS A 22 7.33 -13.49 15.03
N LYS A 23 8.52 -14.08 14.83
CA LYS A 23 9.27 -13.97 13.58
C LYS A 23 8.56 -14.70 12.42
N VAL A 24 8.02 -15.90 12.67
CA VAL A 24 7.25 -16.68 11.69
C VAL A 24 5.95 -15.95 11.33
N GLU A 25 5.18 -15.48 12.30
CA GLU A 25 3.97 -14.69 12.08
C GLU A 25 4.24 -13.41 11.27
N ASN A 26 5.40 -12.79 11.46
CA ASN A 26 5.82 -11.63 10.66
C ASN A 26 6.17 -12.01 9.22
N LEU A 27 6.80 -13.16 8.97
CA LEU A 27 7.13 -13.64 7.63
C LEU A 27 5.87 -14.03 6.85
N ASP A 28 4.91 -14.71 7.48
CA ASP A 28 3.66 -15.12 6.84
C ASP A 28 2.79 -13.92 6.47
N PHE A 29 2.85 -12.87 7.26
CA PHE A 29 2.13 -11.64 7.00
C PHE A 29 2.58 -10.97 5.67
N TYR A 30 3.87 -10.92 5.35
CA TYR A 30 4.35 -10.36 4.09
C TYR A 30 3.96 -11.21 2.87
N LYS A 31 3.78 -12.52 3.02
CA LYS A 31 3.32 -13.42 1.95
C LYS A 31 1.91 -13.09 1.44
N ILE A 32 1.09 -12.46 2.29
CA ILE A 32 -0.27 -12.07 1.94
C ILE A 32 -0.28 -10.85 1.00
N PHE A 33 0.75 -10.01 1.07
CA PHE A 33 0.84 -8.78 0.27
C PHE A 33 1.31 -9.10 -1.14
N LYS A 34 0.36 -9.23 -2.05
CA LYS A 34 0.57 -9.52 -3.47
C LYS A 34 -0.08 -8.44 -4.33
N PRO A 35 0.45 -7.21 -4.34
CA PRO A 35 -0.06 -6.15 -5.19
C PRO A 35 0.10 -6.54 -6.67
N GLU A 36 -0.88 -6.18 -7.49
CA GLU A 36 -0.92 -6.54 -8.91
C GLU A 36 -0.15 -5.55 -9.78
N LEU A 37 0.07 -4.35 -9.28
CA LEU A 37 0.76 -3.27 -9.99
C LEU A 37 1.94 -2.73 -9.17
N THR A 38 3.07 -2.52 -9.84
CA THR A 38 4.20 -1.81 -9.24
C THR A 38 3.92 -0.31 -9.12
N PRO A 39 4.61 0.44 -8.23
CA PRO A 39 4.46 1.89 -8.16
C PRO A 39 4.69 2.59 -9.50
N LYS A 40 5.70 2.16 -10.25
CA LYS A 40 5.97 2.65 -11.61
C LYS A 40 4.75 2.49 -12.50
N ARG A 41 4.18 1.27 -12.54
CA ARG A 41 3.03 0.99 -13.41
C ARG A 41 1.78 1.77 -13.02
N MET A 42 1.54 1.96 -11.72
CA MET A 42 0.46 2.83 -11.23
C MET A 42 0.60 4.25 -11.73
N MET A 43 1.80 4.83 -11.65
CA MET A 43 2.08 6.19 -12.12
C MET A 43 1.96 6.31 -13.63
N GLU A 44 2.44 5.34 -14.41
CA GLU A 44 2.29 5.30 -15.87
C GLU A 44 0.81 5.27 -16.28
N LEU A 45 -0.02 4.52 -15.57
CA LEU A 45 -1.46 4.45 -15.81
C LEU A 45 -2.20 5.74 -15.43
N GLY A 46 -1.69 6.49 -14.48
CA GLY A 46 -2.25 7.76 -14.02
C GLY A 46 -3.07 7.62 -12.74
N VAL A 47 -2.44 7.98 -11.63
CA VAL A 47 -3.03 8.02 -10.28
C VAL A 47 -2.78 9.38 -9.62
N PHE A 48 -3.57 9.71 -8.61
CA PHE A 48 -3.41 10.91 -7.77
C PHE A 48 -3.27 12.23 -8.55
N GLY A 49 -3.86 12.32 -9.74
CA GLY A 49 -3.78 13.49 -10.59
C GLY A 49 -2.35 13.94 -10.94
N GLY A 50 -1.39 13.02 -10.96
CA GLY A 50 0.02 13.30 -11.21
C GLY A 50 0.79 13.94 -10.05
N ALA A 51 0.12 14.28 -8.94
CA ALA A 51 0.73 14.95 -7.78
C ALA A 51 1.21 13.93 -6.73
N TYR A 52 2.22 13.12 -7.06
CA TYR A 52 2.61 11.95 -6.25
C TYR A 52 3.39 12.30 -4.99
N PHE A 53 4.51 13.03 -5.13
CA PHE A 53 5.51 13.18 -4.07
C PHE A 53 5.86 14.64 -3.78
N GLY A 54 5.09 15.59 -4.31
CA GLY A 54 5.46 16.98 -4.29
C GLY A 54 6.82 17.18 -5.00
N LEU A 55 7.81 17.73 -4.30
CA LEU A 55 9.14 17.97 -4.85
C LEU A 55 10.14 16.83 -4.60
N ASN A 56 9.76 15.75 -3.92
CA ASN A 56 10.72 14.74 -3.44
C ASN A 56 10.80 13.47 -4.31
N VAL A 57 10.85 13.64 -5.63
CA VAL A 57 11.05 12.54 -6.59
C VAL A 57 12.44 11.90 -6.48
N LYS A 58 13.43 12.60 -5.89
CA LYS A 58 14.83 12.12 -5.77
C LYS A 58 14.96 10.84 -4.89
N GLU A 59 14.00 10.58 -4.03
CA GLU A 59 13.98 9.40 -3.17
C GLU A 59 13.80 8.09 -3.96
N TYR A 60 13.29 8.17 -5.20
CA TYR A 60 12.89 7.01 -5.98
C TYR A 60 13.73 6.83 -7.24
N PRO A 61 13.81 5.59 -7.80
CA PRO A 61 14.56 5.34 -9.02
C PRO A 61 14.10 6.24 -10.17
N LYS A 62 15.03 6.91 -10.86
CA LYS A 62 14.72 7.76 -12.02
C LYS A 62 13.92 7.03 -13.11
N SER A 63 14.17 5.73 -13.27
CA SER A 63 13.45 4.87 -14.22
C SER A 63 11.95 4.78 -13.98
N TRP A 64 11.47 5.06 -12.75
CA TRP A 64 10.05 5.06 -12.45
C TRP A 64 9.30 6.22 -13.11
N PHE A 65 10.00 7.31 -13.42
CA PHE A 65 9.41 8.55 -13.93
C PHE A 65 9.55 8.73 -15.45
N LYS A 66 10.17 7.77 -16.16
CA LYS A 66 10.51 7.90 -17.59
C LYS A 66 9.30 8.22 -18.48
N ASN A 67 8.13 7.64 -18.21
CA ASN A 67 6.91 7.81 -19.02
C ASN A 67 5.74 8.33 -18.18
N VAL A 68 6.04 9.03 -17.08
CA VAL A 68 5.04 9.48 -16.11
C VAL A 68 4.80 10.98 -16.25
N LYS A 69 3.54 11.36 -16.31
CA LYS A 69 3.14 12.76 -16.23
C LYS A 69 3.07 13.19 -14.78
N ILE A 70 3.92 14.13 -14.40
CA ILE A 70 3.98 14.69 -13.04
C ILE A 70 3.37 16.09 -13.07
N SER A 71 2.54 16.40 -12.09
CA SER A 71 1.98 17.73 -11.86
C SER A 71 2.34 18.25 -10.48
N LYS A 72 2.51 19.55 -10.34
CA LYS A 72 2.70 20.20 -9.03
C LYS A 72 1.46 20.14 -8.16
N THR A 73 0.28 20.17 -8.79
CA THR A 73 -1.02 20.13 -8.15
C THR A 73 -1.84 18.98 -8.72
N PHE A 74 -2.89 18.57 -8.01
CA PHE A 74 -3.80 17.53 -8.47
C PHE A 74 -4.51 17.96 -9.77
N ASP A 75 -4.32 17.17 -10.84
CA ASP A 75 -5.03 17.32 -12.12
C ASP A 75 -5.80 16.03 -12.43
N VAL A 76 -7.13 16.10 -12.34
CA VAL A 76 -8.01 14.96 -12.63
C VAL A 76 -7.83 14.39 -14.03
N LYS A 77 -7.41 15.20 -15.00
CA LYS A 77 -7.16 14.77 -16.39
C LYS A 77 -5.98 13.79 -16.48
N LEU A 78 -5.09 13.77 -15.50
CA LEU A 78 -3.96 12.85 -15.42
C LEU A 78 -4.34 11.51 -14.75
N ASN A 79 -5.52 11.41 -14.14
CA ASN A 79 -6.03 10.12 -13.66
C ASN A 79 -6.43 9.23 -14.85
N ARG A 80 -6.20 7.92 -14.73
CA ARG A 80 -6.54 6.92 -15.78
C ARG A 80 -7.98 7.03 -16.26
N PHE A 81 -8.91 7.16 -15.33
CA PHE A 81 -10.37 7.21 -15.61
C PHE A 81 -10.94 8.62 -15.63
N LYS A 82 -10.11 9.67 -15.52
CA LYS A 82 -10.51 11.09 -15.56
C LYS A 82 -11.53 11.45 -14.48
N VAL A 83 -11.49 10.80 -13.34
CA VAL A 83 -12.38 11.01 -12.20
C VAL A 83 -11.61 11.20 -10.91
N ILE A 84 -12.20 11.96 -9.98
CA ILE A 84 -11.70 12.07 -8.62
C ILE A 84 -12.06 10.79 -7.88
N SER A 85 -11.10 10.18 -7.18
CA SER A 85 -11.32 9.00 -6.37
C SER A 85 -10.48 9.03 -5.10
N GLY A 86 -11.07 8.54 -4.03
CA GLY A 86 -10.50 8.60 -2.69
C GLY A 86 -10.91 9.84 -1.91
N LEU A 87 -10.41 9.93 -0.69
CA LEU A 87 -10.57 11.05 0.22
C LEU A 87 -9.34 11.96 0.15
N SER A 88 -9.51 13.24 0.53
CA SER A 88 -8.40 14.18 0.57
C SER A 88 -7.34 13.77 1.59
N ARG A 89 -6.10 14.24 1.39
CA ARG A 89 -5.01 14.03 2.35
C ARG A 89 -5.36 14.64 3.72
N GLN A 90 -6.02 15.80 3.74
CA GLN A 90 -6.46 16.46 4.96
C GLN A 90 -7.40 15.56 5.77
N HIS A 91 -8.39 14.95 5.12
CA HIS A 91 -9.29 13.99 5.77
C HIS A 91 -8.53 12.79 6.38
N TRP A 92 -7.50 12.29 5.70
CA TRP A 92 -6.66 11.20 6.22
C TRP A 92 -5.84 11.61 7.44
N ILE A 93 -5.37 12.88 7.48
CA ILE A 93 -4.68 13.44 8.65
C ILE A 93 -5.64 13.53 9.84
N GLU A 94 -6.82 14.09 9.66
CA GLU A 94 -7.86 14.24 10.69
C GLU A 94 -8.31 12.90 11.28
N LYS A 95 -8.32 11.84 10.47
CA LYS A 95 -8.62 10.47 10.91
C LYS A 95 -7.43 9.73 11.54
N GLY A 96 -6.27 10.36 11.65
CA GLY A 96 -5.07 9.71 12.17
C GLY A 96 -4.56 8.55 11.31
N TRP A 97 -4.85 8.58 9.99
CA TRP A 97 -4.47 7.49 9.09
C TRP A 97 -3.10 7.68 8.45
N ILE A 98 -2.50 8.85 8.63
CA ILE A 98 -1.17 9.19 8.11
C ILE A 98 -0.11 8.86 9.16
N PHE A 99 0.94 8.18 8.76
CA PHE A 99 2.12 7.96 9.59
C PHE A 99 3.13 9.12 9.40
N LYS A 100 3.88 9.45 10.45
CA LYS A 100 4.93 10.48 10.39
C LYS A 100 6.00 10.15 9.35
N GLU A 101 6.32 8.86 9.24
CA GLU A 101 7.30 8.33 8.30
C GLU A 101 6.83 8.43 6.84
N ASP A 102 5.52 8.39 6.61
CA ASP A 102 4.91 8.46 5.28
C ASP A 102 3.84 9.56 5.21
N PRO A 103 4.24 10.85 5.28
CA PRO A 103 3.30 11.97 5.37
C PRO A 103 2.41 12.15 4.13
N LEU A 104 2.74 11.51 3.02
CA LEU A 104 1.92 11.49 1.80
C LEU A 104 0.99 10.26 1.73
N GLY A 105 0.99 9.41 2.77
CA GLY A 105 0.05 8.32 2.93
C GLY A 105 0.45 6.99 2.30
N TRP A 106 -0.55 6.16 2.00
CA TRP A 106 -0.36 4.76 1.61
C TRP A 106 0.55 4.58 0.39
N PHE A 107 0.44 5.42 -0.63
CA PHE A 107 1.23 5.28 -1.85
C PHE A 107 2.72 5.55 -1.60
N GLN A 108 3.06 6.52 -0.75
CA GLN A 108 4.45 6.77 -0.34
C GLN A 108 5.00 5.57 0.42
N TRP A 109 4.23 5.03 1.38
CA TRP A 109 4.60 3.79 2.05
C TRP A 109 4.85 2.66 1.05
N TYR A 110 3.97 2.47 0.08
CA TYR A 110 4.07 1.41 -0.92
C TYR A 110 5.34 1.55 -1.78
N CYS A 111 5.66 2.75 -2.22
CA CYS A 111 6.89 3.01 -2.96
C CYS A 111 8.15 2.66 -2.15
N ARG A 112 8.19 3.06 -0.89
CA ARG A 112 9.29 2.77 0.03
C ARG A 112 9.38 1.29 0.35
N PHE A 113 8.24 0.64 0.52
CA PHE A 113 8.15 -0.81 0.69
C PHE A 113 8.74 -1.55 -0.52
N CYS A 114 8.40 -1.15 -1.74
CA CYS A 114 8.97 -1.72 -2.97
C CYS A 114 10.48 -1.45 -3.10
N ASN A 115 10.98 -0.36 -2.52
CA ASN A 115 12.43 -0.06 -2.43
C ASN A 115 13.13 -0.78 -1.27
N GLY A 116 12.48 -1.74 -0.62
CA GLY A 116 13.09 -2.58 0.41
C GLY A 116 12.89 -2.12 1.85
N ARG A 117 12.30 -0.94 2.10
CA ARG A 117 12.01 -0.50 3.48
C ARG A 117 11.02 -1.45 4.17
N ARG A 118 11.29 -1.78 5.44
CA ARG A 118 10.43 -2.62 6.27
C ARG A 118 10.30 -2.02 7.66
N ILE A 119 9.06 -1.69 8.04
CA ILE A 119 8.69 -1.20 9.38
C ILE A 119 7.48 -2.02 9.82
N VAL A 120 7.71 -3.10 10.53
CA VAL A 120 6.75 -4.19 10.79
C VAL A 120 5.37 -3.72 11.25
N HIS A 121 5.30 -2.79 12.21
CA HIS A 121 4.00 -2.31 12.72
C HIS A 121 3.22 -1.51 11.67
N MET A 122 3.90 -0.67 10.89
CA MET A 122 3.28 0.09 9.79
C MET A 122 2.86 -0.84 8.66
N ASP A 123 3.75 -1.75 8.27
CA ASP A 123 3.52 -2.70 7.18
C ASP A 123 2.26 -3.53 7.46
N LYS A 124 2.07 -4.01 8.69
CA LYS A 124 0.85 -4.73 9.09
C LYS A 124 -0.42 -3.90 8.88
N ILE A 125 -0.41 -2.64 9.27
CA ILE A 125 -1.56 -1.74 9.11
C ILE A 125 -1.82 -1.44 7.63
N GLN A 126 -0.78 -1.10 6.88
CA GLN A 126 -0.90 -0.72 5.47
C GLN A 126 -1.32 -1.89 4.58
N ILE A 127 -0.79 -3.09 4.83
CA ILE A 127 -1.21 -4.31 4.12
C ILE A 127 -2.66 -4.68 4.48
N LYS A 128 -3.07 -4.53 5.75
CA LYS A 128 -4.47 -4.73 6.14
C LYS A 128 -5.41 -3.77 5.39
N ARG A 129 -5.02 -2.50 5.27
CA ARG A 129 -5.77 -1.50 4.49
C ARG A 129 -5.88 -1.90 3.02
N TRP A 130 -4.76 -2.29 2.41
CA TRP A 130 -4.73 -2.79 1.04
C TRP A 130 -5.65 -3.99 0.87
N LYS A 131 -5.58 -4.99 1.73
CA LYS A 131 -6.46 -6.17 1.69
C LYS A 131 -7.95 -5.78 1.74
N ASN A 132 -8.31 -4.80 2.55
CA ASN A 132 -9.69 -4.33 2.67
C ASN A 132 -10.20 -3.68 1.38
N PHE A 133 -9.33 -3.16 0.51
CA PHE A 133 -9.69 -2.60 -0.78
C PHE A 133 -10.19 -3.66 -1.78
N ARG A 134 -9.88 -4.94 -1.56
CA ARG A 134 -10.40 -6.04 -2.39
C ARG A 134 -11.93 -6.04 -2.52
N ARG A 135 -12.67 -5.52 -1.54
CA ARG A 135 -14.13 -5.35 -1.66
C ARG A 135 -14.57 -4.52 -2.87
N HIS A 136 -13.75 -3.53 -3.28
CA HIS A 136 -14.04 -2.73 -4.47
C HIS A 136 -13.73 -3.49 -5.77
N VAL A 137 -12.71 -4.35 -5.75
CA VAL A 137 -12.42 -5.28 -6.84
C VAL A 137 -13.61 -6.20 -7.05
N LEU A 138 -14.06 -6.88 -6.02
CA LEU A 138 -15.23 -7.78 -6.06
C LEU A 138 -16.51 -7.06 -6.50
N ALA A 139 -16.69 -5.79 -6.10
CA ALA A 139 -17.84 -5.00 -6.52
C ALA A 139 -17.81 -4.68 -8.03
N ILE A 140 -16.64 -4.49 -8.63
CA ILE A 140 -16.48 -4.31 -10.07
C ILE A 140 -16.78 -5.65 -10.77
N GLU A 141 -16.14 -6.72 -10.35
CA GLU A 141 -16.29 -8.06 -10.92
C GLU A 141 -17.75 -8.55 -10.90
N LYS A 142 -18.51 -8.21 -9.85
CA LYS A 142 -19.92 -8.59 -9.71
C LYS A 142 -20.88 -7.77 -10.57
N ASN A 143 -20.58 -6.48 -10.81
CA ASN A 143 -21.58 -5.54 -11.32
C ASN A 143 -21.23 -4.92 -12.69
N CYS A 144 -20.06 -5.25 -13.25
CA CYS A 144 -19.63 -4.74 -14.54
C CYS A 144 -19.33 -5.90 -15.48
N GLU A 145 -19.70 -5.73 -16.75
CA GLU A 145 -19.30 -6.65 -17.79
C GLU A 145 -17.78 -6.58 -18.01
N LYS A 146 -17.20 -7.71 -18.39
CA LYS A 146 -15.76 -7.80 -18.66
C LYS A 146 -15.43 -6.90 -19.86
N GLY A 147 -14.47 -5.99 -19.63
CA GLY A 147 -14.05 -5.04 -20.68
C GLY A 147 -14.80 -3.70 -20.66
N ASP A 148 -15.93 -3.58 -19.97
CA ASP A 148 -16.61 -2.30 -19.81
C ASP A 148 -15.86 -1.40 -18.80
N LEU A 149 -14.95 -0.61 -19.33
CA LEU A 149 -14.17 0.36 -18.56
C LEU A 149 -14.97 1.63 -18.19
N GLY A 150 -16.16 1.80 -18.75
CA GLY A 150 -17.10 2.86 -18.40
C GLY A 150 -17.82 2.61 -17.09
N CYS A 151 -18.01 1.34 -16.75
CA CYS A 151 -18.67 0.91 -15.53
C CYS A 151 -17.78 1.18 -14.31
N ARG A 152 -18.35 1.83 -13.27
CA ARG A 152 -17.72 2.07 -11.96
C ARG A 152 -16.35 2.78 -12.01
N LYS A 153 -16.18 3.79 -12.87
CA LYS A 153 -14.91 4.54 -13.06
C LYS A 153 -14.27 5.00 -11.76
N ARG A 154 -15.06 5.49 -10.78
CA ARG A 154 -14.52 5.92 -9.47
C ARG A 154 -13.91 4.75 -8.68
N GLN A 155 -14.56 3.58 -8.69
CA GLN A 155 -14.02 2.39 -8.03
C GLN A 155 -12.80 1.85 -8.77
N ARG A 156 -12.79 1.85 -10.12
CA ARG A 156 -11.64 1.48 -10.94
C ARG A 156 -10.43 2.38 -10.65
N GLN A 157 -10.65 3.70 -10.57
CA GLN A 157 -9.58 4.63 -10.15
C GLN A 157 -9.13 4.36 -8.72
N ALA A 158 -10.04 4.05 -7.79
CA ALA A 158 -9.69 3.72 -6.40
C ALA A 158 -8.81 2.46 -6.31
N ILE A 159 -9.19 1.37 -6.95
CA ILE A 159 -8.41 0.12 -6.90
C ILE A 159 -7.05 0.28 -7.57
N LEU A 160 -6.95 1.04 -8.66
CA LEU A 160 -5.69 1.40 -9.28
C LEU A 160 -4.76 2.14 -8.29
N GLN A 161 -5.31 3.08 -7.49
CA GLN A 161 -4.57 3.80 -6.47
C GLN A 161 -4.12 2.93 -5.28
N TRP A 162 -4.61 1.69 -5.21
CA TRP A 162 -4.26 0.67 -4.21
C TRP A 162 -3.58 -0.55 -4.83
N ALA A 163 -2.92 -0.38 -5.97
CA ALA A 163 -2.12 -1.39 -6.65
C ALA A 163 -2.88 -2.65 -7.10
N TYR A 164 -4.18 -2.55 -7.33
CA TYR A 164 -4.96 -3.58 -8.03
C TYR A 164 -5.12 -3.23 -9.51
N ASP A 165 -5.25 -4.25 -10.37
CA ASP A 165 -5.53 -4.08 -11.78
C ASP A 165 -6.93 -3.45 -11.98
N PRO A 166 -7.05 -2.28 -12.63
CA PRO A 166 -8.33 -1.63 -12.87
C PRO A 166 -9.12 -2.16 -14.07
N TYR A 167 -8.53 -3.06 -14.87
CA TYR A 167 -9.08 -3.54 -16.14
C TYR A 167 -9.93 -4.82 -16.04
N ARG A 168 -10.30 -5.19 -14.85
CA ARG A 168 -11.19 -6.32 -14.56
C ARG A 168 -12.58 -6.15 -15.14
#